data_a701031a0dc1899f36d3162ce32ed6f2
#
_entry.id   a701031a0dc1899f36d3162ce32ed6f2
#
_cell.length_a   1.000
_cell.length_b   1.000
_cell.length_c   1.000
_cell.angle_alpha   90.00
_cell.angle_beta   90.00
_cell.angle_gamma   90.00
#
_symmetry.space_group_name_H-M   'P 1'
#
loop_
_entity.id
_entity.type
_entity.pdbx_description
1 polymer ?
#
loop_
_entity_poly.entity_id
_entity_poly.type
_entity_poly.pdbx_seq_one_letter_code
_entity_poly.pdbx_strand_id
1 'polypeptide(L)'
;MKQRSLYLSLAGILAIFLTACGGKEEKTTTDSTSMTTDTTMHTTTTTPTTPAPAAPTTATVMVVKHKVANFNKWMASYDEHDSMRVASGLHNFVIGRGIPDSNMVMVAVKVDDTAKAKAFAKDPSLKKAMQKGGVIGAPNIMIFNTTFLDNGQATNLRVMTYETVKDWDAWKTAFESGKQLRTDNGLMDRAIGYDINDNHKISVVLSFTDSAKGMSFLKSDTMKKRMAAAGVVGQPNRYYYHVAKTY
;
A
#
# COMPACT_ATOMS: atom_id res chain seq x y z
N MET A 1 -50.75 20.03 2.69
CA MET A 1 -51.30 18.76 3.24
C MET A 1 -50.13 18.01 3.84
N LYS A 2 -49.84 18.14 5.02
CA LYS A 2 -50.09 17.48 6.31
C LYS A 2 -50.37 15.97 6.14
N GLN A 3 -49.39 15.13 6.53
CA GLN A 3 -49.68 14.07 7.50
C GLN A 3 -48.40 13.63 8.22
N ARG A 4 -48.48 13.70 9.54
CA ARG A 4 -47.65 13.15 10.59
C ARG A 4 -48.17 11.76 10.95
N SER A 5 -47.34 10.85 11.36
CA SER A 5 -47.57 9.76 12.34
C SER A 5 -46.21 9.22 12.74
N LEU A 6 -45.76 9.25 13.88
CA LEU A 6 -46.07 9.04 15.32
C LEU A 6 -46.09 7.55 15.73
N TYR A 7 -45.12 7.25 16.64
CA TYR A 7 -45.08 6.20 17.71
C TYR A 7 -44.80 4.76 17.24
N LEU A 8 -43.96 3.97 17.93
CA LEU A 8 -44.09 3.55 19.31
C LEU A 8 -42.79 2.99 19.87
N SER A 9 -42.48 3.35 21.09
CA SER A 9 -41.49 2.78 21.99
C SER A 9 -41.89 1.38 22.46
N LEU A 10 -40.94 0.48 22.72
CA LEU A 10 -41.14 -0.58 23.70
C LEU A 10 -39.86 -0.86 24.46
N ALA A 11 -39.91 -0.59 25.75
CA ALA A 11 -38.94 -0.96 26.78
C ALA A 11 -39.37 -2.30 27.40
N GLY A 12 -38.41 -3.07 27.90
CA GLY A 12 -38.65 -4.28 28.70
C GLY A 12 -37.31 -4.94 29.04
N ILE A 13 -36.74 -4.65 30.16
CA ILE A 13 -36.74 -5.33 31.50
C ILE A 13 -35.90 -6.62 31.49
N LEU A 14 -34.70 -6.54 32.07
CA LEU A 14 -34.14 -7.05 33.30
C LEU A 14 -34.35 -8.53 33.64
N ALA A 15 -33.27 -9.32 33.76
CA ALA A 15 -33.15 -10.37 34.74
C ALA A 15 -31.66 -10.68 35.05
N ILE A 16 -31.31 -10.43 36.29
CA ILE A 16 -30.09 -10.77 37.01
C ILE A 16 -30.23 -12.22 37.51
N PHE A 17 -29.18 -13.05 37.35
CA PHE A 17 -28.97 -14.20 38.24
C PHE A 17 -27.48 -14.25 38.63
N LEU A 18 -27.26 -13.89 39.90
CA LEU A 18 -26.12 -14.25 40.73
C LEU A 18 -26.40 -15.63 41.34
N THR A 19 -25.44 -16.54 41.27
CA THR A 19 -25.29 -17.57 42.31
C THR A 19 -23.82 -17.84 42.57
N ALA A 20 -23.40 -17.52 43.77
CA ALA A 20 -22.17 -17.93 44.41
C ALA A 20 -22.42 -19.15 45.27
N CYS A 21 -21.41 -20.03 45.38
CA CYS A 21 -21.11 -20.93 46.55
C CYS A 21 -19.80 -21.64 46.16
N GLY A 22 -18.71 -21.66 46.84
CA GLY A 22 -18.47 -21.68 48.31
C GLY A 22 -18.17 -23.08 48.80
N GLY A 23 -16.96 -23.37 49.31
CA GLY A 23 -16.59 -24.58 50.03
C GLY A 23 -15.15 -25.02 49.70
N LYS A 24 -14.23 -24.82 50.44
CA LYS A 24 -13.59 -25.11 51.72
C LYS A 24 -12.68 -26.33 51.68
N GLU A 25 -11.48 -26.11 52.16
CA GLU A 25 -10.29 -26.93 52.40
C GLU A 25 -10.54 -28.32 52.99
N GLU A 26 -9.62 -29.25 52.67
CA GLU A 26 -9.04 -30.10 53.77
C GLU A 26 -7.64 -30.61 53.40
N LYS A 27 -6.75 -30.50 54.36
CA LYS A 27 -5.38 -31.02 54.43
C LYS A 27 -5.38 -32.47 54.81
N THR A 28 -4.52 -33.29 54.20
CA THR A 28 -3.91 -34.43 54.94
C THR A 28 -2.54 -34.76 54.38
N THR A 29 -1.55 -34.72 55.21
CA THR A 29 -0.17 -35.19 55.10
C THR A 29 -0.12 -36.72 55.06
N THR A 30 0.72 -37.33 54.27
CA THR A 30 1.61 -38.46 54.68
C THR A 30 2.72 -38.71 53.68
N ASP A 31 3.89 -38.81 54.17
CA ASP A 31 5.22 -39.10 53.71
C ASP A 31 5.33 -40.50 53.05
N SER A 32 6.10 -40.63 51.95
CA SER A 32 6.99 -41.74 51.70
C SER A 32 7.86 -41.53 50.47
N THR A 33 9.12 -41.55 50.68
CA THR A 33 10.31 -41.54 49.83
C THR A 33 10.24 -42.61 48.74
N SER A 34 10.49 -42.23 47.48
CA SER A 34 11.19 -43.09 46.50
C SER A 34 11.82 -42.31 45.38
N MET A 35 13.12 -42.46 45.21
CA MET A 35 13.94 -41.89 44.13
C MET A 35 13.50 -42.50 42.81
N THR A 36 13.32 -41.62 41.78
CA THR A 36 13.54 -42.03 40.38
C THR A 36 13.83 -40.79 39.52
N THR A 37 14.97 -40.84 38.94
CA THR A 37 15.58 -40.14 37.82
C THR A 37 14.75 -39.05 37.13
N ASP A 38 15.24 -37.84 37.23
CA ASP A 38 14.81 -36.61 36.57
C ASP A 38 15.20 -36.64 35.09
N THR A 39 14.23 -36.76 34.19
CA THR A 39 14.41 -36.43 32.77
C THR A 39 13.57 -35.18 32.50
N THR A 40 14.18 -34.03 32.73
CA THR A 40 13.58 -32.75 32.43
C THR A 40 13.52 -32.55 30.92
N MET A 41 12.40 -32.90 30.29
CA MET A 41 12.08 -32.42 28.95
C MET A 41 11.75 -30.91 29.04
N HIS A 42 12.73 -30.09 28.72
CA HIS A 42 12.47 -28.69 28.39
C HIS A 42 11.64 -28.63 27.09
N THR A 43 10.35 -28.49 27.22
CA THR A 43 9.49 -28.09 26.12
C THR A 43 9.74 -26.60 25.87
N THR A 44 10.66 -26.29 24.96
CA THR A 44 10.83 -24.93 24.44
C THR A 44 9.60 -24.60 23.59
N THR A 45 8.65 -23.90 24.19
CA THR A 45 7.53 -23.27 23.45
C THR A 45 8.12 -22.14 22.62
N THR A 46 8.49 -22.43 21.38
CA THR A 46 8.84 -21.38 20.40
C THR A 46 7.56 -20.65 20.02
N THR A 47 7.33 -19.50 20.65
CA THR A 47 6.34 -18.53 20.18
C THR A 47 6.72 -18.14 18.75
N PRO A 48 5.83 -18.27 17.75
CA PRO A 48 6.14 -17.81 16.40
C PRO A 48 6.34 -16.30 16.42
N THR A 49 7.59 -15.85 16.32
CA THR A 49 7.94 -14.46 16.16
C THR A 49 7.47 -14.02 14.78
N THR A 50 6.40 -13.22 14.72
CA THR A 50 6.01 -12.54 13.49
C THR A 50 7.22 -11.72 12.99
N PRO A 51 7.69 -11.93 11.75
CA PRO A 51 8.82 -11.15 11.23
C PRO A 51 8.53 -9.66 11.36
N ALA A 52 9.48 -8.92 11.93
CA ALA A 52 9.37 -7.46 11.98
C ALA A 52 9.21 -6.90 10.54
N PRO A 53 8.39 -5.85 10.34
CA PRO A 53 8.25 -5.22 9.04
C PRO A 53 9.64 -4.83 8.51
N ALA A 54 9.92 -5.16 7.25
CA ALA A 54 11.18 -4.78 6.62
C ALA A 54 11.32 -3.25 6.65
N ALA A 55 12.52 -2.76 6.97
CA ALA A 55 12.79 -1.33 6.97
C ALA A 55 12.55 -0.74 5.57
N PRO A 56 12.07 0.52 5.49
CA PRO A 56 11.93 1.20 4.20
C PRO A 56 13.26 1.27 3.46
N THR A 57 13.20 1.11 2.14
CA THR A 57 14.37 1.12 1.26
C THR A 57 14.31 2.31 0.31
N THR A 58 15.41 2.55 -0.40
CA THR A 58 15.48 3.47 -1.54
C THR A 58 15.60 2.67 -2.83
N ALA A 59 15.08 3.18 -3.94
CA ALA A 59 15.22 2.54 -5.25
C ALA A 59 14.94 3.54 -6.37
N THR A 60 15.53 3.33 -7.55
CA THR A 60 14.98 3.94 -8.77
C THR A 60 13.81 3.09 -9.26
N VAL A 61 12.67 3.72 -9.51
CA VAL A 61 11.43 3.05 -9.93
C VAL A 61 10.91 3.69 -11.22
N MET A 62 10.73 2.86 -12.26
CA MET A 62 10.00 3.27 -13.46
C MET A 62 8.52 2.91 -13.30
N VAL A 63 7.66 3.88 -13.54
CA VAL A 63 6.20 3.72 -13.55
C VAL A 63 5.69 3.91 -14.96
N VAL A 64 4.97 2.92 -15.48
CA VAL A 64 4.35 2.95 -16.80
C VAL A 64 2.84 2.86 -16.66
N LYS A 65 2.10 3.88 -17.11
CA LYS A 65 0.63 3.87 -17.18
C LYS A 65 0.17 3.77 -18.60
N HIS A 66 -0.74 2.86 -18.89
CA HIS A 66 -1.33 2.69 -20.21
C HIS A 66 -2.69 2.00 -20.12
N LYS A 67 -3.49 2.18 -21.17
CA LYS A 67 -4.76 1.46 -21.34
C LYS A 67 -4.55 0.17 -22.09
N VAL A 68 -5.30 -0.87 -21.71
CA VAL A 68 -5.29 -2.17 -22.40
C VAL A 68 -6.69 -2.54 -22.88
N ALA A 69 -6.79 -3.32 -23.94
CA ALA A 69 -8.06 -3.82 -24.44
C ALA A 69 -8.68 -4.88 -23.50
N ASN A 70 -7.84 -5.73 -22.92
CA ASN A 70 -8.22 -6.77 -21.98
C ASN A 70 -7.08 -7.04 -20.99
N PHE A 71 -7.36 -6.88 -19.71
CA PHE A 71 -6.35 -7.02 -18.67
C PHE A 71 -5.72 -8.43 -18.62
N ASN A 72 -6.52 -9.49 -18.68
CA ASN A 72 -6.02 -10.86 -18.55
C ASN A 72 -5.11 -11.25 -19.73
N LYS A 73 -5.49 -10.87 -20.96
CA LYS A 73 -4.66 -11.06 -22.15
C LYS A 73 -3.36 -10.29 -22.05
N TRP A 74 -3.43 -9.04 -21.61
CA TRP A 74 -2.26 -8.19 -21.41
C TRP A 74 -1.34 -8.76 -20.32
N MET A 75 -1.88 -9.25 -19.19
CA MET A 75 -1.09 -9.80 -18.10
C MET A 75 -0.29 -11.04 -18.54
N ALA A 76 -0.91 -11.95 -19.30
CA ALA A 76 -0.22 -13.10 -19.87
C ALA A 76 0.94 -12.67 -20.76
N SER A 77 0.69 -11.71 -21.68
CA SER A 77 1.73 -11.15 -22.53
C SER A 77 2.81 -10.41 -21.74
N TYR A 78 2.46 -9.71 -20.67
CA TYR A 78 3.42 -9.05 -19.80
C TYR A 78 4.36 -10.06 -19.13
N ASP A 79 3.83 -11.16 -18.61
CA ASP A 79 4.62 -12.22 -17.96
C ASP A 79 5.54 -12.94 -18.98
N GLU A 80 5.08 -13.21 -20.22
CA GLU A 80 5.88 -13.79 -21.31
C GLU A 80 7.14 -12.97 -21.64
N HIS A 81 7.11 -11.65 -21.43
CA HIS A 81 8.21 -10.74 -21.78
C HIS A 81 9.08 -10.36 -20.57
N ASP A 82 9.07 -11.17 -19.51
CA ASP A 82 9.87 -10.88 -18.30
C ASP A 82 11.37 -10.85 -18.59
N SER A 83 11.87 -11.80 -19.37
CA SER A 83 13.29 -11.89 -19.74
C SER A 83 13.82 -10.62 -20.42
N MET A 84 13.01 -9.96 -21.25
CA MET A 84 13.38 -8.68 -21.89
C MET A 84 13.56 -7.56 -20.86
N ARG A 85 12.71 -7.51 -19.84
CA ARG A 85 12.81 -6.52 -18.75
C ARG A 85 14.06 -6.76 -17.93
N VAL A 86 14.28 -8.00 -17.48
CA VAL A 86 15.44 -8.39 -16.70
C VAL A 86 16.76 -8.12 -17.46
N ALA A 87 16.84 -8.47 -18.73
CA ALA A 87 17.99 -8.18 -19.58
C ALA A 87 18.29 -6.67 -19.71
N SER A 88 17.26 -5.84 -19.50
CA SER A 88 17.37 -4.37 -19.51
C SER A 88 17.55 -3.77 -18.10
N GLY A 89 17.80 -4.60 -17.07
CA GLY A 89 17.94 -4.17 -15.67
C GLY A 89 16.66 -3.64 -15.06
N LEU A 90 15.50 -4.19 -15.48
CA LEU A 90 14.18 -3.86 -14.96
C LEU A 90 13.59 -5.05 -14.21
N HIS A 91 13.31 -4.86 -12.93
CA HIS A 91 12.79 -5.90 -12.05
C HIS A 91 11.33 -5.60 -11.68
N ASN A 92 10.46 -6.56 -11.91
CA ASN A 92 9.03 -6.42 -11.61
C ASN A 92 8.84 -6.08 -10.13
N PHE A 93 7.88 -5.20 -9.84
CA PHE A 93 7.58 -4.80 -8.48
C PHE A 93 6.08 -4.83 -8.18
N VAL A 94 5.29 -3.98 -8.84
CA VAL A 94 3.84 -3.89 -8.62
C VAL A 94 3.09 -3.67 -9.93
N ILE A 95 1.98 -4.37 -10.10
CA ILE A 95 0.99 -4.08 -11.13
C ILE A 95 -0.31 -3.64 -10.46
N GLY A 96 -0.84 -2.49 -10.90
CA GLY A 96 -2.10 -1.92 -10.44
C GLY A 96 -3.12 -1.80 -11.57
N ARG A 97 -4.40 -1.99 -11.21
CA ARG A 97 -5.55 -1.76 -12.09
C ARG A 97 -6.32 -0.53 -11.61
N GLY A 98 -6.58 0.40 -12.51
CA GLY A 98 -7.21 1.68 -12.22
C GLY A 98 -8.66 1.61 -11.77
N ILE A 99 -9.07 2.66 -11.12
CA ILE A 99 -10.45 2.93 -10.70
C ILE A 99 -10.81 4.32 -11.26
N PRO A 100 -11.96 4.47 -11.97
CA PRO A 100 -13.01 3.48 -12.27
C PRO A 100 -12.69 2.58 -13.47
N ASP A 101 -11.70 2.89 -14.32
CA ASP A 101 -11.36 2.10 -15.51
C ASP A 101 -10.35 1.01 -15.15
N SER A 102 -10.82 -0.22 -14.98
CA SER A 102 -9.98 -1.39 -14.64
C SER A 102 -9.08 -1.87 -15.79
N ASN A 103 -9.24 -1.32 -16.99
CA ASN A 103 -8.34 -1.52 -18.13
C ASN A 103 -7.25 -0.45 -18.21
N MET A 104 -7.27 0.56 -17.35
CA MET A 104 -6.13 1.43 -17.12
C MET A 104 -5.15 0.72 -16.19
N VAL A 105 -3.99 0.37 -16.71
CA VAL A 105 -2.96 -0.39 -15.97
C VAL A 105 -1.80 0.51 -15.58
N MET A 106 -1.28 0.29 -14.38
CA MET A 106 -0.03 0.87 -13.90
C MET A 106 0.96 -0.26 -13.59
N VAL A 107 2.14 -0.16 -14.16
CA VAL A 107 3.27 -1.07 -13.90
C VAL A 107 4.36 -0.28 -13.19
N ALA A 108 4.84 -0.75 -12.05
CA ALA A 108 6.04 -0.26 -11.39
C ALA A 108 7.13 -1.34 -11.45
N VAL A 109 8.31 -0.96 -11.91
CA VAL A 109 9.50 -1.83 -11.95
C VAL A 109 10.67 -1.11 -11.26
N LYS A 110 11.50 -1.86 -10.52
CA LYS A 110 12.77 -1.34 -10.02
C LYS A 110 13.77 -1.30 -11.16
N VAL A 111 14.65 -0.31 -11.13
CA VAL A 111 15.58 0.03 -12.23
C VAL A 111 17.01 -0.01 -11.71
N ASP A 112 17.87 -0.84 -12.30
CA ASP A 112 19.29 -0.88 -11.97
C ASP A 112 20.08 0.25 -12.66
N ASP A 113 19.71 0.52 -13.93
CA ASP A 113 20.35 1.52 -14.79
C ASP A 113 19.32 2.35 -15.56
N THR A 114 19.27 3.64 -15.29
CA THR A 114 18.33 4.54 -15.92
C THR A 114 18.55 4.75 -17.42
N ALA A 115 19.80 4.64 -17.92
CA ALA A 115 20.09 4.75 -19.35
C ALA A 115 19.54 3.53 -20.08
N LYS A 116 19.77 2.31 -19.56
CA LYS A 116 19.20 1.07 -20.10
C LYS A 116 17.67 1.09 -20.08
N ALA A 117 17.07 1.54 -18.96
CA ALA A 117 15.62 1.67 -18.84
C ALA A 117 15.03 2.63 -19.88
N LYS A 118 15.68 3.79 -20.10
CA LYS A 118 15.26 4.76 -21.12
C LYS A 118 15.43 4.20 -22.54
N ALA A 119 16.47 3.42 -22.81
CA ALA A 119 16.69 2.73 -24.09
C ALA A 119 15.61 1.67 -24.32
N PHE A 120 15.35 0.83 -23.31
CA PHE A 120 14.28 -0.19 -23.38
C PHE A 120 12.90 0.43 -23.64
N ALA A 121 12.57 1.54 -22.99
CA ALA A 121 11.30 2.24 -23.20
C ALA A 121 11.09 2.72 -24.66
N LYS A 122 12.16 2.84 -25.44
CA LYS A 122 12.14 3.25 -26.86
C LYS A 122 12.35 2.08 -27.81
N ASP A 123 12.56 0.86 -27.29
CA ASP A 123 12.87 -0.31 -28.10
C ASP A 123 11.68 -0.69 -29.00
N PRO A 124 11.87 -0.84 -30.33
CA PRO A 124 10.83 -1.27 -31.24
C PRO A 124 10.24 -2.65 -30.90
N SER A 125 11.01 -3.55 -30.29
CA SER A 125 10.53 -4.87 -29.86
C SER A 125 9.55 -4.75 -28.70
N LEU A 126 9.80 -3.86 -27.73
CA LEU A 126 8.84 -3.54 -26.67
C LEU A 126 7.54 -2.98 -27.24
N LYS A 127 7.62 -2.06 -28.22
CA LYS A 127 6.43 -1.53 -28.87
C LYS A 127 5.59 -2.63 -29.52
N LYS A 128 6.23 -3.58 -30.22
CA LYS A 128 5.56 -4.74 -30.83
C LYS A 128 4.91 -5.64 -29.76
N ALA A 129 5.64 -5.92 -28.66
CA ALA A 129 5.13 -6.70 -27.55
C ALA A 129 3.89 -6.05 -26.90
N MET A 130 3.95 -4.74 -26.65
CA MET A 130 2.82 -3.97 -26.11
C MET A 130 1.60 -4.01 -27.03
N GLN A 131 1.79 -3.85 -28.34
CA GLN A 131 0.72 -3.96 -29.35
C GLN A 131 0.09 -5.36 -29.35
N LYS A 132 0.92 -6.43 -29.36
CA LYS A 132 0.46 -7.82 -29.27
C LYS A 132 -0.31 -8.08 -27.97
N GLY A 133 0.14 -7.50 -26.85
CA GLY A 133 -0.54 -7.56 -25.55
C GLY A 133 -1.83 -6.74 -25.48
N GLY A 134 -2.16 -5.96 -26.51
CA GLY A 134 -3.39 -5.17 -26.58
C GLY A 134 -3.32 -3.84 -25.85
N VAL A 135 -2.14 -3.23 -25.75
CA VAL A 135 -1.97 -1.85 -25.25
C VAL A 135 -2.58 -0.87 -26.23
N ILE A 136 -3.36 0.07 -25.73
CA ILE A 136 -4.08 1.10 -26.49
C ILE A 136 -3.41 2.46 -26.25
N GLY A 137 -3.02 3.12 -27.36
CA GLY A 137 -2.38 4.43 -27.32
C GLY A 137 -0.94 4.39 -26.83
N ALA A 138 -0.38 5.56 -26.56
CA ALA A 138 0.98 5.69 -26.07
C ALA A 138 1.03 5.52 -24.54
N PRO A 139 1.99 4.76 -23.99
CA PRO A 139 2.19 4.66 -22.54
C PRO A 139 2.72 5.98 -22.00
N ASN A 140 2.29 6.33 -20.79
CA ASN A 140 2.90 7.39 -19.98
C ASN A 140 4.00 6.76 -19.10
N ILE A 141 5.24 7.16 -19.32
CA ILE A 141 6.42 6.59 -18.64
C ILE A 141 7.06 7.68 -17.79
N MET A 142 7.28 7.36 -16.51
CA MET A 142 7.91 8.23 -15.51
C MET A 142 8.98 7.42 -14.77
N ILE A 143 10.08 8.04 -14.40
CA ILE A 143 11.13 7.38 -13.61
C ILE A 143 11.44 8.26 -12.39
N PHE A 144 11.41 7.65 -11.21
CA PHE A 144 11.58 8.34 -9.93
C PHE A 144 12.78 7.84 -9.16
N ASN A 145 13.52 8.76 -8.55
CA ASN A 145 14.36 8.45 -7.40
C ASN A 145 13.46 8.33 -6.18
N THR A 146 13.17 7.11 -5.76
CA THR A 146 12.31 6.84 -4.60
C THR A 146 13.16 6.83 -3.35
N THR A 147 12.94 7.80 -2.45
CA THR A 147 13.71 7.98 -1.21
C THR A 147 13.12 7.24 -0.02
N PHE A 148 11.89 6.79 -0.15
CA PHE A 148 11.19 5.92 0.79
C PHE A 148 10.34 4.93 -0.01
N LEU A 149 10.56 3.65 0.22
CA LEU A 149 9.80 2.54 -0.38
C LEU A 149 9.52 1.50 0.69
N ASP A 150 8.26 1.37 1.07
CA ASP A 150 7.79 0.34 1.99
C ASP A 150 7.32 -0.88 1.20
N ASN A 151 8.02 -2.00 1.34
CA ASN A 151 7.72 -3.29 0.71
C ASN A 151 6.80 -4.18 1.58
N GLY A 152 6.40 -3.71 2.78
CA GLY A 152 5.55 -4.46 3.69
C GLY A 152 4.15 -4.73 3.14
N GLN A 153 3.45 -5.64 3.80
CA GLN A 153 2.06 -5.94 3.48
C GLN A 153 1.19 -4.70 3.62
N ALA A 154 0.37 -4.45 2.64
CA ALA A 154 -0.56 -3.35 2.62
C ALA A 154 -1.90 -3.77 2.03
N THR A 155 -2.92 -2.98 2.28
CA THR A 155 -4.21 -3.13 1.61
C THR A 155 -4.06 -2.96 0.09
N ASN A 156 -4.95 -3.59 -0.66
CA ASN A 156 -4.88 -3.59 -2.12
C ASN A 156 -5.24 -2.24 -2.74
N LEU A 157 -6.07 -1.42 -2.06
CA LEU A 157 -6.45 -0.11 -2.56
C LEU A 157 -5.33 0.90 -2.31
N ARG A 158 -4.90 1.57 -3.37
CA ARG A 158 -3.84 2.60 -3.32
C ARG A 158 -4.21 3.82 -4.14
N VAL A 159 -3.56 4.93 -3.81
CA VAL A 159 -3.53 6.13 -4.63
C VAL A 159 -2.08 6.52 -4.90
N MET A 160 -1.76 6.74 -6.16
CA MET A 160 -0.55 7.42 -6.60
C MET A 160 -0.91 8.88 -6.89
N THR A 161 -0.28 9.79 -6.19
CA THR A 161 -0.39 11.23 -6.44
C THR A 161 0.87 11.70 -7.15
N TYR A 162 0.69 12.46 -8.22
CA TYR A 162 1.74 13.10 -8.97
C TYR A 162 1.52 14.61 -8.92
N GLU A 163 2.53 15.35 -8.45
CA GLU A 163 2.38 16.79 -8.21
C GLU A 163 3.69 17.54 -8.40
N THR A 164 3.60 18.85 -8.53
CA THR A 164 4.76 19.75 -8.59
C THR A 164 4.90 20.47 -7.25
N VAL A 165 6.13 20.62 -6.78
CA VAL A 165 6.47 21.34 -5.55
C VAL A 165 7.49 22.43 -5.82
N LYS A 166 7.54 23.44 -4.95
CA LYS A 166 8.52 24.53 -5.04
C LYS A 166 9.93 24.07 -4.66
N ASP A 167 10.03 23.16 -3.70
CA ASP A 167 11.28 22.63 -3.17
C ASP A 167 11.04 21.23 -2.62
N TRP A 168 11.87 20.26 -3.01
CA TRP A 168 11.74 18.87 -2.61
C TRP A 168 12.01 18.66 -1.11
N ASP A 169 13.06 19.25 -0.57
CA ASP A 169 13.50 18.97 0.81
C ASP A 169 12.53 19.59 1.82
N ALA A 170 12.07 20.83 1.56
CA ALA A 170 11.02 21.47 2.34
C ALA A 170 9.71 20.66 2.30
N TRP A 171 9.31 20.22 1.10
CA TRP A 171 8.11 19.37 0.94
C TRP A 171 8.25 18.04 1.67
N LYS A 172 9.39 17.35 1.53
CA LYS A 172 9.65 16.07 2.20
C LYS A 172 9.55 16.20 3.72
N THR A 173 10.15 17.23 4.29
CA THR A 173 10.06 17.53 5.73
C THR A 173 8.60 17.76 6.16
N ALA A 174 7.84 18.54 5.42
CA ALA A 174 6.42 18.76 5.69
C ALA A 174 5.57 17.49 5.52
N PHE A 175 5.89 16.66 4.54
CA PHE A 175 5.24 15.36 4.35
C PHE A 175 5.51 14.42 5.53
N GLU A 176 6.75 14.24 5.92
CA GLU A 176 7.16 13.38 7.04
C GLU A 176 6.52 13.80 8.36
N SER A 177 6.47 15.11 8.65
CA SER A 177 5.80 15.64 9.85
C SER A 177 4.30 15.33 9.90
N GLY A 178 3.68 15.05 8.77
CA GLY A 178 2.26 14.70 8.65
C GLY A 178 1.95 13.22 8.75
N LYS A 179 2.93 12.34 9.04
CA LYS A 179 2.74 10.89 9.02
C LYS A 179 1.62 10.42 9.93
N GLN A 180 1.63 10.86 11.21
CA GLN A 180 0.60 10.47 12.18
C GLN A 180 -0.79 10.90 11.71
N LEU A 181 -0.93 12.13 11.20
CA LEU A 181 -2.22 12.63 10.69
C LEU A 181 -2.74 11.78 9.52
N ARG A 182 -1.88 11.30 8.62
CA ARG A 182 -2.28 10.37 7.56
C ARG A 182 -2.73 9.04 8.12
N THR A 183 -1.99 8.48 9.07
CA THR A 183 -2.34 7.21 9.74
C THR A 183 -3.69 7.29 10.44
N ASP A 184 -3.95 8.36 11.20
CA ASP A 184 -5.22 8.59 11.91
C ASP A 184 -6.40 8.72 10.95
N ASN A 185 -6.13 9.15 9.72
CA ASN A 185 -7.12 9.27 8.65
C ASN A 185 -7.13 8.07 7.68
N GLY A 186 -6.64 6.90 8.11
CA GLY A 186 -6.76 5.67 7.35
C GLY A 186 -5.86 5.58 6.12
N LEU A 187 -4.71 6.27 6.14
CA LEU A 187 -3.72 6.25 5.08
C LEU A 187 -2.36 5.75 5.61
N MET A 188 -1.67 4.97 4.80
CA MET A 188 -0.33 4.46 5.09
C MET A 188 0.61 4.82 3.94
N ASP A 189 1.78 5.35 4.28
CA ASP A 189 2.81 5.72 3.31
C ASP A 189 3.41 4.45 2.67
N ARG A 190 3.54 4.44 1.34
CA ARG A 190 4.09 3.32 0.57
C ARG A 190 5.35 3.70 -0.21
N ALA A 191 5.33 4.85 -0.85
CA ALA A 191 6.50 5.37 -1.54
C ALA A 191 6.44 6.89 -1.65
N ILE A 192 7.59 7.53 -1.57
CA ILE A 192 7.80 8.93 -1.99
C ILE A 192 9.07 9.03 -2.80
N GLY A 193 9.05 9.88 -3.80
CA GLY A 193 10.21 10.12 -4.65
C GLY A 193 9.99 11.31 -5.58
N TYR A 194 11.02 11.65 -6.31
CA TYR A 194 11.02 12.72 -7.30
C TYR A 194 11.49 12.23 -8.66
N ASP A 195 11.06 12.89 -9.74
CA ASP A 195 11.46 12.57 -11.11
C ASP A 195 12.98 12.74 -11.28
N ILE A 196 13.61 11.79 -11.98
CA ILE A 196 15.08 11.75 -12.16
C ILE A 196 15.65 12.94 -12.92
N ASN A 197 14.83 13.69 -13.66
CA ASN A 197 15.23 14.85 -14.45
C ASN A 197 14.79 16.17 -13.83
N ASP A 198 13.86 16.16 -12.85
CA ASP A 198 13.28 17.37 -12.26
C ASP A 198 12.74 17.05 -10.85
N ASN A 199 13.50 17.41 -9.82
CA ASN A 199 13.14 17.14 -8.44
C ASN A 199 11.96 17.98 -7.90
N HIS A 200 11.47 18.91 -8.69
CA HIS A 200 10.20 19.61 -8.39
C HIS A 200 8.97 18.76 -8.73
N LYS A 201 9.13 17.72 -9.56
CA LYS A 201 8.07 16.76 -9.90
C LYS A 201 8.17 15.56 -8.99
N ILE A 202 7.18 15.36 -8.15
CA ILE A 202 7.21 14.33 -7.12
C ILE A 202 6.10 13.30 -7.30
N SER A 203 6.31 12.14 -6.71
CA SER A 203 5.33 11.07 -6.61
C SER A 203 5.16 10.62 -5.17
N VAL A 204 3.92 10.45 -4.76
CA VAL A 204 3.51 9.88 -3.47
C VAL A 204 2.60 8.70 -3.72
N VAL A 205 2.88 7.56 -3.09
CA VAL A 205 1.98 6.41 -3.08
C VAL A 205 1.51 6.16 -1.66
N LEU A 206 0.19 6.15 -1.47
CA LEU A 206 -0.46 5.81 -0.21
C LEU A 206 -1.35 4.59 -0.40
N SER A 207 -1.44 3.73 0.61
CA SER A 207 -2.47 2.69 0.72
C SER A 207 -3.56 3.12 1.70
N PHE A 208 -4.77 2.60 1.53
CA PHE A 208 -5.91 2.89 2.38
C PHE A 208 -6.08 1.77 3.41
N THR A 209 -5.91 2.07 4.70
CA THR A 209 -6.30 1.19 5.81
C THR A 209 -7.78 1.37 6.15
N ASP A 210 -8.31 2.58 5.89
CA ASP A 210 -9.74 2.92 5.90
C ASP A 210 -10.04 3.80 4.68
N SER A 211 -10.72 3.22 3.68
CA SER A 211 -10.95 3.92 2.42
C SER A 211 -11.88 5.12 2.55
N ALA A 212 -12.89 5.06 3.40
CA ALA A 212 -13.85 6.14 3.59
C ALA A 212 -13.18 7.36 4.24
N LYS A 213 -12.45 7.14 5.34
CA LYS A 213 -11.67 8.18 6.02
C LYS A 213 -10.59 8.75 5.12
N GLY A 214 -9.81 7.89 4.47
CA GLY A 214 -8.71 8.31 3.62
C GLY A 214 -9.16 9.15 2.43
N MET A 215 -10.22 8.73 1.73
CA MET A 215 -10.77 9.50 0.62
C MET A 215 -11.35 10.85 1.07
N SER A 216 -12.05 10.88 2.22
CA SER A 216 -12.55 12.12 2.81
C SER A 216 -11.40 13.07 3.16
N PHE A 217 -10.36 12.56 3.84
CA PHE A 217 -9.20 13.35 4.22
C PHE A 217 -8.45 13.91 3.00
N LEU A 218 -8.20 13.13 1.96
CA LEU A 218 -7.53 13.60 0.73
C LEU A 218 -8.27 14.72 0.00
N LYS A 219 -9.59 14.87 0.23
CA LYS A 219 -10.44 15.93 -0.33
C LYS A 219 -10.65 17.11 0.63
N SER A 220 -10.25 16.98 1.89
CA SER A 220 -10.52 17.93 2.96
C SER A 220 -9.77 19.25 2.76
N ASP A 221 -10.30 20.33 3.33
CA ASP A 221 -9.63 21.64 3.34
C ASP A 221 -8.36 21.61 4.19
N THR A 222 -8.31 20.76 5.22
CA THR A 222 -7.09 20.50 5.99
C THR A 222 -5.97 20.02 5.07
N MET A 223 -6.25 19.03 4.22
CA MET A 223 -5.25 18.50 3.29
C MET A 223 -4.84 19.56 2.26
N LYS A 224 -5.79 20.32 1.70
CA LYS A 224 -5.48 21.42 0.76
C LYS A 224 -4.56 22.48 1.40
N LYS A 225 -4.85 22.91 2.63
CA LYS A 225 -4.02 23.87 3.37
C LYS A 225 -2.62 23.34 3.62
N ARG A 226 -2.49 22.06 4.02
CA ARG A 226 -1.19 21.41 4.26
C ARG A 226 -0.37 21.32 2.96
N MET A 227 -0.97 20.92 1.85
CA MET A 227 -0.30 20.86 0.55
C MET A 227 0.20 22.24 0.11
N ALA A 228 -0.63 23.28 0.26
CA ALA A 228 -0.22 24.65 -0.05
C ALA A 228 0.95 25.12 0.83
N ALA A 229 0.89 24.84 2.15
CA ALA A 229 1.97 25.16 3.09
C ALA A 229 3.26 24.37 2.79
N ALA A 230 3.15 23.15 2.28
CA ALA A 230 4.28 22.33 1.83
C ALA A 230 4.83 22.76 0.45
N GLY A 231 4.30 23.81 -0.16
CA GLY A 231 4.79 24.35 -1.42
C GLY A 231 4.30 23.59 -2.66
N VAL A 232 3.22 22.80 -2.56
CA VAL A 232 2.61 22.16 -3.75
C VAL A 232 2.04 23.22 -4.68
N VAL A 233 2.34 23.08 -5.98
CA VAL A 233 1.93 24.01 -7.05
C VAL A 233 0.85 23.34 -7.90
N GLY A 234 -0.26 24.04 -8.08
CA GLY A 234 -1.39 23.56 -8.89
C GLY A 234 -2.20 22.46 -8.20
N GLN A 235 -2.89 21.67 -9.01
CA GLN A 235 -3.72 20.59 -8.53
C GLN A 235 -2.99 19.24 -8.66
N PRO A 236 -2.98 18.40 -7.60
CA PRO A 236 -2.37 17.07 -7.67
C PRO A 236 -3.13 16.16 -8.61
N ASN A 237 -2.41 15.42 -9.42
CA ASN A 237 -2.97 14.37 -10.28
C ASN A 237 -3.00 13.07 -9.48
N ARG A 238 -4.19 12.53 -9.19
CA ARG A 238 -4.38 11.31 -8.41
C ARG A 238 -4.86 10.16 -9.28
N TYR A 239 -4.16 9.04 -9.18
CA TYR A 239 -4.52 7.79 -9.82
C TYR A 239 -4.84 6.75 -8.75
N TYR A 240 -6.12 6.36 -8.65
CA TYR A 240 -6.58 5.33 -7.73
C TYR A 240 -6.53 3.97 -8.41
N TYR A 241 -6.06 2.96 -7.70
CA TYR A 241 -5.93 1.62 -8.26
C TYR A 241 -5.98 0.52 -7.19
N HIS A 242 -6.38 -0.69 -7.62
CA HIS A 242 -6.17 -1.90 -6.85
C HIS A 242 -4.87 -2.57 -7.30
N VAL A 243 -4.08 -3.06 -6.34
CA VAL A 243 -2.93 -3.92 -6.64
C VAL A 243 -3.45 -5.24 -7.19
N ALA A 244 -3.03 -5.57 -8.41
CA ALA A 244 -3.38 -6.82 -9.08
C ALA A 244 -2.31 -7.89 -8.88
N LYS A 245 -1.03 -7.49 -8.82
CA LYS A 245 0.10 -8.41 -8.61
C LYS A 245 1.27 -7.68 -7.94
N THR A 246 1.95 -8.38 -7.03
CA THR A 246 3.27 -8.01 -6.48
C THR A 246 4.26 -9.10 -6.82
N TYR A 247 5.56 -8.75 -6.96
CA TYR A 247 6.63 -9.67 -7.33
C TYR A 247 7.71 -9.72 -6.26
#